data_5ca8d15c64cc485afb587edbacf95ef7
#
_entry.id   5ca8d15c64cc485afb587edbacf95ef7
#
_cell.length_a   1.000
_cell.length_b   1.000
_cell.length_c   1.000
_cell.angle_alpha   90.00
_cell.angle_beta   90.00
_cell.angle_gamma   90.00
#
_symmetry.space_group_name_H-M   'P 1'
#
loop_
_entity.id
_entity.type
_entity.pdbx_description
1 polymer ?
#
loop_
_entity_poly.entity_id
_entity_poly.type
_entity_poly.pdbx_seq_one_letter_code
_entity_poly.pdbx_strand_id
1 'polypeptide(L)'
;QTVAVVKDGAGIGRTMLLPEKSSVIGTMQYLIPKNCIESEYLYYVVKYMHLEKYFSGATIPHIYFRDYKTEEFNLHDKTEQREIVSTLKRIEAIISNRQEQLTKLDELVKARFVEMFGDPKLNPYRFPCNSLSTYITFLTSGSRGWSQYFTNSGEYFITIKNVKNCKIILQDVQYVAPPDNAEAKRTKVQKNDLLISITADLGRTGVVTEEIANHGAYINQHLTCIRLKDEQVNPLYVAYYMESDAGKEQFTAKNQSAVKAGLNFNAINSLKLMAPPLSLQNQFAAFVAEVDKSKLLAELFAQNACILAENRSK
;
A
#
# COMPACT_ATOMS: atom_id res chain seq x y z
N GLN A 1 24.86 5.08 27.19
CA GLN A 1 24.21 4.87 25.89
C GLN A 1 25.01 5.56 24.78
N THR A 2 24.95 5.03 23.56
CA THR A 2 25.71 5.50 22.40
C THR A 2 24.80 5.49 21.17
N VAL A 3 24.97 6.45 20.27
CA VAL A 3 24.24 6.49 19.01
C VAL A 3 25.04 5.74 17.95
N ALA A 4 24.39 4.90 17.17
CA ALA A 4 25.01 4.22 16.04
C ALA A 4 24.28 4.56 14.72
N VAL A 5 25.05 4.65 13.65
CA VAL A 5 24.58 4.94 12.30
C VAL A 5 25.03 3.82 11.37
N VAL A 6 24.11 3.27 10.58
CA VAL A 6 24.45 2.31 9.53
C VAL A 6 25.14 3.07 8.40
N LYS A 7 26.39 2.72 8.11
CA LYS A 7 27.21 3.40 7.11
C LYS A 7 27.33 2.64 5.78
N ASP A 8 27.04 1.34 5.76
CA ASP A 8 27.22 0.48 4.59
C ASP A 8 25.95 -0.34 4.32
N GLY A 9 25.58 -0.48 3.04
CA GLY A 9 24.50 -1.35 2.57
C GLY A 9 23.11 -0.68 2.52
N ALA A 10 22.08 -1.50 2.34
CA ALA A 10 20.71 -1.05 2.07
C ALA A 10 20.05 -0.21 3.19
N GLY A 11 20.65 -0.17 4.37
CA GLY A 11 20.11 0.58 5.51
C GLY A 11 20.91 1.82 5.88
N ILE A 12 21.71 2.37 4.96
CA ILE A 12 22.55 3.54 5.24
C ILE A 12 21.75 4.71 5.81
N GLY A 13 22.35 5.46 6.73
CA GLY A 13 21.70 6.57 7.42
C GLY A 13 20.82 6.16 8.58
N ARG A 14 20.41 4.88 8.69
CA ARG A 14 19.61 4.41 9.82
C ARG A 14 20.33 4.63 11.13
N THR A 15 19.68 5.34 12.04
CA THR A 15 20.21 5.70 13.35
C THR A 15 19.59 4.82 14.43
N MET A 16 20.38 4.39 15.39
CA MET A 16 19.97 3.56 16.51
C MET A 16 20.56 4.06 17.82
N LEU A 17 19.78 4.00 18.90
CA LEU A 17 20.27 4.23 20.25
C LEU A 17 20.66 2.86 20.85
N LEU A 18 21.95 2.68 21.12
CA LEU A 18 22.48 1.43 21.64
C LEU A 18 22.46 1.45 23.17
N PRO A 19 22.07 0.33 23.81
CA PRO A 19 22.18 0.17 25.25
C PRO A 19 23.68 0.21 25.67
N GLU A 20 23.91 0.33 26.97
CA GLU A 20 25.24 0.25 27.53
C GLU A 20 25.88 -1.13 27.26
N LYS A 21 27.21 -1.14 27.11
CA LYS A 21 28.01 -2.34 26.83
C LYS A 21 27.71 -2.99 25.46
N SER A 22 27.15 -2.23 24.51
CA SER A 22 27.01 -2.67 23.12
C SER A 22 28.28 -2.40 22.34
N SER A 23 28.56 -3.26 21.35
CA SER A 23 29.56 -3.04 20.32
C SER A 23 28.92 -2.96 18.94
N VAL A 24 29.60 -2.38 17.97
CA VAL A 24 29.13 -2.28 16.58
C VAL A 24 30.08 -3.02 15.65
N ILE A 25 29.53 -3.59 14.58
CA ILE A 25 30.30 -4.22 13.50
C ILE A 25 30.79 -3.17 12.50
N GLY A 26 31.71 -3.57 11.61
CA GLY A 26 32.39 -2.68 10.66
C GLY A 26 31.48 -1.90 9.70
N THR A 27 30.23 -2.34 9.50
CA THR A 27 29.23 -1.65 8.67
C THR A 27 28.50 -0.51 9.38
N MET A 28 28.89 -0.22 10.62
CA MET A 28 28.29 0.82 11.45
C MET A 28 29.33 1.82 11.95
N GLN A 29 28.89 3.05 12.14
CA GLN A 29 29.62 4.10 12.84
C GLN A 29 28.91 4.38 14.16
N TYR A 30 29.66 4.45 15.28
CA TYR A 30 29.11 4.93 16.55
C TYR A 30 29.53 6.37 16.81
N LEU A 31 28.67 7.10 17.49
CA LEU A 31 28.84 8.48 17.90
C LEU A 31 28.68 8.56 19.41
N ILE A 32 29.78 8.91 20.11
CA ILE A 32 29.79 9.05 21.57
C ILE A 32 29.37 10.48 21.90
N PRO A 33 28.27 10.68 22.65
CA PRO A 33 27.83 12.03 23.03
C PRO A 33 28.85 12.66 23.99
N LYS A 34 29.11 13.96 23.81
CA LYS A 34 29.88 14.76 24.75
C LYS A 34 28.99 15.10 25.97
N ASN A 35 29.64 15.56 27.07
CA ASN A 35 28.90 15.87 28.33
C ASN A 35 27.81 16.93 28.18
N CYS A 36 27.84 17.77 27.14
CA CYS A 36 26.82 18.79 26.90
C CYS A 36 25.57 18.26 26.17
N ILE A 37 25.59 17.01 25.69
CA ILE A 37 24.50 16.46 24.91
C ILE A 37 24.02 15.13 25.49
N GLU A 38 22.70 14.97 25.65
CA GLU A 38 22.08 13.72 26.08
C GLU A 38 22.06 12.72 24.91
N SER A 39 22.27 11.43 25.19
CA SER A 39 22.35 10.39 24.14
C SER A 39 21.08 10.28 23.31
N GLU A 40 19.92 10.41 23.94
CA GLU A 40 18.62 10.36 23.25
C GLU A 40 18.40 11.60 22.36
N TYR A 41 18.87 12.77 22.83
CA TYR A 41 18.80 13.99 22.03
C TYR A 41 19.70 13.86 20.80
N LEU A 42 20.95 13.41 20.96
CA LEU A 42 21.84 13.13 19.84
C LEU A 42 21.25 12.10 18.87
N TYR A 43 20.59 11.07 19.37
CA TYR A 43 19.87 10.09 18.53
C TYR A 43 18.85 10.76 17.61
N TYR A 44 18.00 11.63 18.15
CA TYR A 44 16.99 12.32 17.35
C TYR A 44 17.62 13.32 16.38
N VAL A 45 18.60 14.09 16.80
CA VAL A 45 19.33 15.00 15.92
C VAL A 45 19.90 14.25 14.71
N VAL A 46 20.62 13.15 14.93
CA VAL A 46 21.24 12.37 13.85
C VAL A 46 20.19 11.67 12.99
N LYS A 47 19.11 11.17 13.58
CA LYS A 47 18.00 10.55 12.87
C LYS A 47 17.34 11.50 11.87
N TYR A 48 17.13 12.76 12.25
CA TYR A 48 16.48 13.77 11.41
C TYR A 48 17.46 14.59 10.55
N MET A 49 18.76 14.33 10.62
CA MET A 49 19.75 14.87 9.68
C MET A 49 19.67 14.25 8.27
N HIS A 50 18.96 13.12 8.11
CA HIS A 50 18.85 12.42 6.84
C HIS A 50 20.22 12.14 6.20
N LEU A 51 21.07 11.40 6.93
CA LEU A 51 22.46 11.15 6.54
C LEU A 51 22.58 10.32 5.24
N GLU A 52 21.53 9.67 4.81
CA GLU A 52 21.43 9.01 3.49
C GLU A 52 21.68 9.99 2.33
N LYS A 53 21.52 11.30 2.51
CA LYS A 53 21.86 12.32 1.51
C LYS A 53 23.35 12.32 1.13
N TYR A 54 24.21 11.78 1.99
CA TYR A 54 25.65 11.63 1.75
C TYR A 54 26.01 10.32 1.06
N PHE A 55 25.03 9.64 0.48
CA PHE A 55 25.21 8.41 -0.26
C PHE A 55 26.30 8.52 -1.31
N SER A 56 27.22 7.56 -1.31
CA SER A 56 28.23 7.36 -2.33
C SER A 56 28.38 5.86 -2.63
N GLY A 57 28.89 5.53 -3.82
CA GLY A 57 29.10 4.16 -4.28
C GLY A 57 28.04 3.67 -5.27
N ALA A 58 28.49 3.06 -6.37
CA ALA A 58 27.62 2.60 -7.47
C ALA A 58 26.97 1.23 -7.19
N THR A 59 27.67 0.35 -6.45
CA THR A 59 27.21 -1.05 -6.23
C THR A 59 26.75 -1.30 -4.80
N ILE A 60 27.52 -0.83 -3.82
CA ILE A 60 27.18 -0.90 -2.39
C ILE A 60 27.14 0.52 -1.86
N PRO A 61 25.99 0.95 -1.31
CA PRO A 61 25.86 2.28 -0.72
C PRO A 61 26.78 2.46 0.48
N HIS A 62 27.49 3.61 0.55
CA HIS A 62 28.31 4.00 1.67
C HIS A 62 28.04 5.44 2.08
N ILE A 63 28.16 5.73 3.37
CA ILE A 63 28.30 7.09 3.92
C ILE A 63 29.53 7.13 4.81
N TYR A 64 30.28 8.21 4.72
CA TYR A 64 31.51 8.38 5.48
C TYR A 64 31.36 9.47 6.53
N PHE A 65 31.93 9.26 7.72
CA PHE A 65 31.88 10.24 8.80
C PHE A 65 32.49 11.60 8.36
N ARG A 66 33.53 11.60 7.52
CA ARG A 66 34.16 12.83 6.99
C ARG A 66 33.15 13.72 6.25
N ASP A 67 32.09 13.14 5.63
CA ASP A 67 31.17 13.86 4.77
C ASP A 67 30.07 14.56 5.59
N TYR A 68 29.71 14.03 6.77
CA TYR A 68 28.67 14.61 7.62
C TYR A 68 29.16 15.16 8.97
N LYS A 69 30.48 15.04 9.30
CA LYS A 69 31.05 15.55 10.57
C LYS A 69 30.93 17.07 10.76
N THR A 70 30.68 17.79 9.67
CA THR A 70 30.51 19.24 9.62
C THR A 70 29.05 19.68 9.65
N GLU A 71 28.13 18.74 9.74
CA GLU A 71 26.70 19.07 9.93
C GLU A 71 26.51 19.82 11.24
N GLU A 72 25.74 20.89 11.16
CA GLU A 72 25.42 21.73 12.31
C GLU A 72 23.99 21.47 12.78
N PHE A 73 23.79 21.61 14.06
CA PHE A 73 22.46 21.50 14.69
C PHE A 73 22.37 22.42 15.90
N ASN A 74 21.15 22.78 16.28
CA ASN A 74 20.91 23.58 17.47
C ASN A 74 21.21 22.76 18.74
N LEU A 75 22.16 23.25 19.56
CA LEU A 75 22.46 22.63 20.84
C LEU A 75 21.70 23.39 21.95
N HIS A 76 20.62 22.81 22.39
CA HIS A 76 19.82 23.31 23.52
C HIS A 76 20.47 22.98 24.86
N ASP A 77 20.03 23.60 25.93
CA ASP A 77 20.43 23.18 27.27
C ASP A 77 19.83 21.81 27.62
N LYS A 78 20.36 21.15 28.67
CA LYS A 78 19.94 19.78 29.00
C LYS A 78 18.47 19.64 29.38
N THR A 79 17.86 20.68 29.91
CA THR A 79 16.43 20.66 30.23
C THR A 79 15.60 20.69 28.97
N GLU A 80 15.90 21.59 28.07
CA GLU A 80 15.27 21.67 26.75
C GLU A 80 15.48 20.40 25.94
N GLN A 81 16.72 19.82 25.94
CA GLN A 81 16.99 18.54 25.28
C GLN A 81 16.02 17.42 25.73
N ARG A 82 15.78 17.30 27.05
CA ARG A 82 14.87 16.31 27.62
C ARG A 82 13.42 16.57 27.25
N GLU A 83 13.00 17.83 27.22
CA GLU A 83 11.64 18.20 26.79
C GLU A 83 11.40 17.89 25.32
N ILE A 84 12.37 18.19 24.46
CA ILE A 84 12.34 17.83 23.02
C ILE A 84 12.25 16.31 22.86
N VAL A 85 13.12 15.55 23.53
CA VAL A 85 13.12 14.09 23.50
C VAL A 85 11.78 13.54 23.97
N SER A 86 11.23 14.04 25.09
CA SER A 86 9.93 13.62 25.60
C SER A 86 8.81 13.87 24.58
N THR A 87 8.84 15.03 23.93
CA THR A 87 7.86 15.37 22.89
C THR A 87 7.97 14.45 21.67
N LEU A 88 9.19 14.22 21.17
CA LEU A 88 9.43 13.34 20.02
C LEU A 88 9.02 11.89 20.32
N LYS A 89 9.35 11.36 21.50
CA LYS A 89 8.88 10.04 21.95
C LYS A 89 7.34 9.92 21.96
N ARG A 90 6.66 10.96 22.42
CA ARG A 90 5.18 11.00 22.39
C ARG A 90 4.63 10.97 20.98
N ILE A 91 5.24 11.73 20.07
CA ILE A 91 4.85 11.74 18.65
C ILE A 91 5.09 10.37 18.02
N GLU A 92 6.25 9.74 18.23
CA GLU A 92 6.54 8.40 17.73
C GLU A 92 5.55 7.35 18.26
N ALA A 93 5.19 7.42 19.54
CA ALA A 93 4.17 6.55 20.11
C ALA A 93 2.80 6.75 19.45
N ILE A 94 2.41 7.97 19.14
CA ILE A 94 1.17 8.26 18.41
C ILE A 94 1.23 7.65 17.02
N ILE A 95 2.33 7.84 16.27
CA ILE A 95 2.52 7.27 14.93
C ILE A 95 2.42 5.73 14.98
N SER A 96 3.13 5.10 15.91
CA SER A 96 3.11 3.65 16.10
C SER A 96 1.71 3.12 16.42
N ASN A 97 0.99 3.78 17.34
CA ASN A 97 -0.37 3.39 17.72
C ASN A 97 -1.35 3.54 16.54
N ARG A 98 -1.18 4.58 15.70
CA ARG A 98 -2.02 4.76 14.50
C ARG A 98 -1.73 3.68 13.45
N GLN A 99 -0.47 3.30 13.28
CA GLN A 99 -0.12 2.20 12.38
C GLN A 99 -0.71 0.86 12.83
N GLU A 100 -0.66 0.57 14.13
CA GLU A 100 -1.32 -0.60 14.71
C GLU A 100 -2.85 -0.53 14.54
N GLN A 101 -3.45 0.64 14.72
CA GLN A 101 -4.88 0.85 14.47
C GLN A 101 -5.26 0.55 13.03
N LEU A 102 -4.49 0.99 12.03
CA LEU A 102 -4.72 0.70 10.62
C LEU A 102 -4.68 -0.81 10.37
N THR A 103 -3.70 -1.52 10.93
CA THR A 103 -3.61 -2.98 10.83
C THR A 103 -4.84 -3.68 11.43
N LYS A 104 -5.27 -3.26 12.62
CA LYS A 104 -6.47 -3.82 13.25
C LYS A 104 -7.76 -3.55 12.47
N LEU A 105 -7.85 -2.40 11.80
CA LEU A 105 -8.98 -2.09 10.93
C LEU A 105 -9.02 -2.99 9.68
N ASP A 106 -7.85 -3.36 9.12
CA ASP A 106 -7.78 -4.36 8.04
C ASP A 106 -8.21 -5.76 8.51
N GLU A 107 -7.76 -6.16 9.70
CA GLU A 107 -8.15 -7.43 10.32
C GLU A 107 -9.65 -7.48 10.63
N LEU A 108 -10.22 -6.37 11.09
CA LEU A 108 -11.65 -6.24 11.39
C LEU A 108 -12.51 -6.47 10.14
N VAL A 109 -12.11 -5.92 8.98
CA VAL A 109 -12.84 -6.17 7.72
C VAL A 109 -12.79 -7.64 7.33
N LYS A 110 -11.64 -8.31 7.47
CA LYS A 110 -11.52 -9.75 7.20
C LYS A 110 -12.36 -10.60 8.16
N ALA A 111 -12.33 -10.28 9.45
CA ALA A 111 -13.15 -10.95 10.45
C ALA A 111 -14.65 -10.78 10.17
N ARG A 112 -15.07 -9.56 9.80
CA ARG A 112 -16.47 -9.28 9.44
C ARG A 112 -16.90 -10.04 8.20
N PHE A 113 -16.02 -10.19 7.21
CA PHE A 113 -16.30 -11.02 6.03
C PHE A 113 -16.61 -12.47 6.43
N VAL A 114 -15.76 -13.07 7.25
CA VAL A 114 -15.94 -14.45 7.72
C VAL A 114 -17.16 -14.59 8.64
N GLU A 115 -17.42 -13.62 9.49
CA GLU A 115 -18.64 -13.61 10.35
C GLU A 115 -19.92 -13.60 9.51
N MET A 116 -19.99 -12.77 8.48
CA MET A 116 -21.18 -12.59 7.65
C MET A 116 -21.38 -13.73 6.64
N PHE A 117 -20.31 -14.27 6.07
CA PHE A 117 -20.38 -15.18 4.94
C PHE A 117 -19.87 -16.60 5.25
N GLY A 118 -19.24 -16.79 6.42
CA GLY A 118 -18.52 -18.01 6.75
C GLY A 118 -17.17 -18.10 6.02
N ASP A 119 -16.44 -19.18 6.26
CA ASP A 119 -15.23 -19.47 5.48
C ASP A 119 -15.62 -19.78 4.02
N PRO A 120 -15.11 -19.02 3.03
CA PRO A 120 -15.46 -19.24 1.62
C PRO A 120 -15.09 -20.61 1.06
N LYS A 121 -14.10 -21.29 1.63
CA LYS A 121 -13.72 -22.66 1.25
C LYS A 121 -14.74 -23.69 1.71
N LEU A 122 -15.29 -23.49 2.91
CA LEU A 122 -16.23 -24.42 3.53
C LEU A 122 -17.68 -24.13 3.14
N ASN A 123 -17.99 -22.88 2.83
CA ASN A 123 -19.34 -22.38 2.56
C ASN A 123 -20.39 -22.93 3.56
N PRO A 124 -20.22 -22.67 4.87
CA PRO A 124 -21.05 -23.32 5.91
C PRO A 124 -22.54 -22.97 5.79
N TYR A 125 -22.85 -21.82 5.19
CA TYR A 125 -24.23 -21.37 4.96
C TYR A 125 -24.81 -21.87 3.64
N ARG A 126 -24.03 -22.65 2.85
CA ARG A 126 -24.48 -23.25 1.58
C ARG A 126 -25.01 -22.22 0.57
N PHE A 127 -24.39 -21.05 0.51
CA PHE A 127 -24.72 -20.05 -0.51
C PHE A 127 -24.48 -20.62 -1.92
N PRO A 128 -25.27 -20.21 -2.93
CA PRO A 128 -25.05 -20.62 -4.30
C PRO A 128 -23.63 -20.31 -4.79
N CYS A 129 -22.99 -21.26 -5.47
CA CYS A 129 -21.66 -21.08 -6.06
C CYS A 129 -21.75 -21.24 -7.58
N ASN A 130 -21.59 -20.14 -8.31
CA ASN A 130 -21.68 -20.11 -9.77
C ASN A 130 -20.34 -19.69 -10.39
N SER A 131 -20.18 -19.90 -11.68
CA SER A 131 -19.06 -19.33 -12.43
C SER A 131 -19.21 -17.81 -12.50
N LEU A 132 -18.10 -17.08 -12.40
CA LEU A 132 -18.08 -15.63 -12.44
C LEU A 132 -18.73 -15.07 -13.71
N SER A 133 -18.61 -15.83 -14.83
CA SER A 133 -19.26 -15.51 -16.10
C SER A 133 -20.78 -15.29 -15.99
N THR A 134 -21.45 -15.92 -15.02
CA THR A 134 -22.89 -15.73 -14.76
C THR A 134 -23.21 -14.26 -14.44
N TYR A 135 -22.27 -13.57 -13.82
CA TYR A 135 -22.44 -12.21 -13.30
C TYR A 135 -21.76 -11.12 -14.16
N ILE A 136 -21.02 -11.52 -15.20
CA ILE A 136 -20.28 -10.58 -16.06
C ILE A 136 -21.21 -10.05 -17.17
N THR A 137 -21.20 -8.71 -17.37
CA THR A 137 -21.82 -8.04 -18.52
C THR A 137 -20.77 -7.56 -19.52
N PHE A 138 -19.55 -7.26 -19.05
CA PHE A 138 -18.45 -6.83 -19.89
C PHE A 138 -17.11 -7.30 -19.32
N LEU A 139 -16.21 -7.73 -20.20
CA LEU A 139 -14.89 -8.25 -19.85
C LEU A 139 -13.86 -7.78 -20.88
N THR A 140 -12.80 -7.11 -20.43
CA THR A 140 -11.72 -6.67 -21.30
C THR A 140 -10.40 -6.65 -20.56
N SER A 141 -9.29 -6.72 -21.28
CA SER A 141 -7.95 -6.39 -20.76
C SER A 141 -7.55 -4.98 -21.18
N GLY A 142 -6.61 -4.41 -20.44
CA GLY A 142 -6.10 -3.08 -20.74
C GLY A 142 -5.18 -3.02 -21.96
N SER A 143 -4.67 -1.84 -22.20
CA SER A 143 -3.94 -1.47 -23.41
C SER A 143 -2.44 -1.76 -23.29
N ARG A 144 -1.79 -2.00 -24.44
CA ARG A 144 -0.33 -2.12 -24.58
C ARG A 144 0.22 -0.89 -25.31
N GLY A 145 1.51 -0.61 -25.08
CA GLY A 145 2.23 0.39 -25.87
C GLY A 145 1.77 1.84 -25.66
N TRP A 146 1.09 2.13 -24.57
CA TRP A 146 0.58 3.47 -24.28
C TRP A 146 1.62 4.43 -23.69
N SER A 147 2.88 4.02 -23.54
CA SER A 147 3.94 4.89 -23.00
C SER A 147 4.14 6.19 -23.80
N GLN A 148 3.83 6.18 -25.10
CA GLN A 148 3.87 7.37 -25.94
C GLN A 148 2.80 8.41 -25.60
N TYR A 149 1.73 8.03 -24.89
CA TYR A 149 0.64 8.91 -24.46
C TYR A 149 0.80 9.36 -23.00
N PHE A 150 1.89 8.96 -22.33
CA PHE A 150 2.12 9.37 -20.95
C PHE A 150 2.44 10.84 -20.83
N THR A 151 1.87 11.46 -19.79
CA THR A 151 1.92 12.90 -19.53
C THR A 151 2.15 13.16 -18.05
N ASN A 152 2.42 14.40 -17.70
CA ASN A 152 2.56 14.81 -16.29
C ASN A 152 1.22 15.12 -15.61
N SER A 153 0.14 15.20 -16.38
CA SER A 153 -1.22 15.46 -15.89
C SER A 153 -2.23 14.95 -16.93
N GLY A 154 -3.46 14.68 -16.53
CA GLY A 154 -4.50 14.17 -17.43
C GLY A 154 -5.29 13.04 -16.78
N GLU A 155 -5.82 12.11 -17.57
CA GLU A 155 -6.56 10.97 -17.05
C GLU A 155 -5.60 9.93 -16.44
N TYR A 156 -6.08 9.10 -15.52
CA TYR A 156 -5.25 8.09 -14.84
C TYR A 156 -4.94 6.89 -15.75
N PHE A 157 -3.73 6.35 -15.64
CA PHE A 157 -3.36 5.08 -16.24
C PHE A 157 -3.04 4.07 -15.14
N ILE A 158 -4.03 3.27 -14.80
CA ILE A 158 -3.98 2.30 -13.69
C ILE A 158 -3.16 1.09 -14.12
N THR A 159 -2.17 0.76 -13.33
CA THR A 159 -1.31 -0.41 -13.48
C THR A 159 -1.51 -1.38 -12.33
N ILE A 160 -0.89 -2.56 -12.41
CA ILE A 160 -0.94 -3.56 -11.34
C ILE A 160 -0.44 -3.00 -9.99
N LYS A 161 0.47 -2.02 -9.99
CA LYS A 161 1.00 -1.38 -8.77
C LYS A 161 -0.07 -0.59 -8.03
N ASN A 162 -1.06 -0.10 -8.76
CA ASN A 162 -2.15 0.70 -8.23
C ASN A 162 -3.31 -0.14 -7.68
N VAL A 163 -3.32 -1.47 -7.92
CA VAL A 163 -4.40 -2.37 -7.49
C VAL A 163 -3.92 -3.18 -6.30
N LYS A 164 -4.53 -2.97 -5.12
CA LYS A 164 -4.12 -3.59 -3.87
C LYS A 164 -5.25 -3.56 -2.83
N ASN A 165 -5.42 -4.68 -2.11
CA ASN A 165 -6.35 -4.78 -0.99
C ASN A 165 -7.79 -4.35 -1.37
N CYS A 166 -8.31 -4.85 -2.46
CA CYS A 166 -9.65 -4.55 -3.01
C CYS A 166 -9.85 -3.08 -3.41
N LYS A 167 -8.77 -2.28 -3.50
CA LYS A 167 -8.79 -0.83 -3.79
C LYS A 167 -7.89 -0.46 -4.98
N ILE A 168 -8.15 0.72 -5.52
CA ILE A 168 -7.26 1.39 -6.46
C ILE A 168 -6.56 2.52 -5.73
N ILE A 169 -5.23 2.45 -5.65
CA ILE A 169 -4.38 3.42 -4.95
C ILE A 169 -3.77 4.36 -5.98
N LEU A 170 -4.05 5.65 -5.85
CA LEU A 170 -3.62 6.67 -6.79
C LEU A 170 -2.22 7.24 -6.50
N GLN A 171 -1.60 6.84 -5.39
CA GLN A 171 -0.20 7.20 -5.13
C GLN A 171 0.68 6.70 -6.28
N ASP A 172 1.51 7.58 -6.83
CA ASP A 172 2.39 7.31 -7.98
C ASP A 172 1.64 6.79 -9.23
N VAL A 173 0.36 7.17 -9.39
CA VAL A 173 -0.40 6.82 -10.59
C VAL A 173 0.19 7.56 -11.81
N GLN A 174 0.31 6.85 -12.93
CA GLN A 174 0.71 7.42 -14.20
C GLN A 174 -0.46 8.20 -14.82
N TYR A 175 -0.18 9.36 -15.42
CA TYR A 175 -1.16 10.12 -16.19
C TYR A 175 -1.03 9.83 -17.69
N VAL A 176 -2.13 9.97 -18.42
CA VAL A 176 -2.20 9.70 -19.84
C VAL A 176 -3.12 10.70 -20.56
N ALA A 177 -2.72 11.11 -21.78
CA ALA A 177 -3.61 11.77 -22.75
C ALA A 177 -4.08 10.68 -23.75
N PRO A 178 -5.27 10.10 -23.55
CA PRO A 178 -5.69 8.93 -24.30
C PRO A 178 -5.93 9.26 -25.79
N PRO A 179 -5.59 8.35 -26.72
CA PRO A 179 -5.96 8.53 -28.12
C PRO A 179 -7.47 8.37 -28.33
N ASP A 180 -8.02 9.08 -29.31
CA ASP A 180 -9.43 8.86 -29.70
C ASP A 180 -9.54 7.66 -30.65
N ASN A 181 -9.59 6.47 -30.08
CA ASN A 181 -9.74 5.22 -30.83
C ASN A 181 -10.62 4.21 -30.06
N ALA A 182 -10.94 3.10 -30.74
CA ALA A 182 -11.77 2.05 -30.18
C ALA A 182 -11.14 1.36 -28.96
N GLU A 183 -9.81 1.26 -28.90
CA GLU A 183 -9.08 0.68 -27.78
C GLU A 183 -9.23 1.54 -26.52
N ALA A 184 -9.05 2.85 -26.64
CA ALA A 184 -9.24 3.78 -25.54
C ALA A 184 -10.70 3.72 -25.02
N LYS A 185 -11.68 3.76 -25.91
CA LYS A 185 -13.11 3.62 -25.52
C LYS A 185 -13.40 2.32 -24.77
N ARG A 186 -12.77 1.21 -25.21
CA ARG A 186 -12.95 -0.10 -24.60
C ARG A 186 -12.27 -0.23 -23.23
N THR A 187 -11.12 0.40 -23.02
CA THR A 187 -10.30 0.26 -21.79
C THR A 187 -10.52 1.36 -20.78
N LYS A 188 -11.40 2.33 -21.07
CA LYS A 188 -11.86 3.33 -20.11
C LYS A 188 -12.75 2.67 -19.07
N VAL A 189 -12.35 2.83 -17.80
CA VAL A 189 -13.09 2.22 -16.68
C VAL A 189 -14.31 3.05 -16.30
N GLN A 190 -15.29 2.40 -15.68
CA GLN A 190 -16.51 3.02 -15.16
C GLN A 190 -16.62 2.75 -13.66
N LYS A 191 -17.46 3.52 -12.96
CA LYS A 191 -17.82 3.24 -11.56
C LYS A 191 -18.26 1.79 -11.42
N ASN A 192 -17.87 1.15 -10.32
CA ASN A 192 -18.15 -0.25 -10.00
C ASN A 192 -17.42 -1.28 -10.87
N ASP A 193 -16.63 -0.90 -11.87
CA ASP A 193 -15.80 -1.89 -12.57
C ASP A 193 -14.82 -2.54 -11.58
N LEU A 194 -14.78 -3.87 -11.63
CA LEU A 194 -13.82 -4.67 -10.86
C LEU A 194 -12.57 -4.89 -11.71
N LEU A 195 -11.43 -4.45 -11.20
CA LEU A 195 -10.12 -4.70 -11.80
C LEU A 195 -9.49 -5.93 -11.15
N ILE A 196 -8.96 -6.84 -11.96
CA ILE A 196 -8.22 -8.02 -11.48
C ILE A 196 -6.88 -8.10 -12.20
N SER A 197 -5.80 -8.32 -11.46
CA SER A 197 -4.48 -8.57 -12.05
C SER A 197 -4.40 -9.99 -12.64
N ILE A 198 -3.94 -10.05 -13.90
CA ILE A 198 -3.88 -11.29 -14.69
C ILE A 198 -2.47 -11.72 -15.05
N THR A 199 -1.44 -11.01 -14.59
CA THR A 199 -0.04 -11.38 -14.78
C THR A 199 0.77 -11.03 -13.53
N ALA A 200 1.96 -11.60 -13.40
CA ALA A 200 2.89 -11.39 -12.28
C ALA A 200 2.25 -11.74 -10.92
N ASP A 201 1.67 -10.81 -10.23
CA ASP A 201 0.96 -11.01 -8.96
C ASP A 201 -0.54 -11.19 -9.23
N LEU A 202 -0.93 -12.45 -9.42
CA LEU A 202 -2.26 -12.82 -9.88
C LEU A 202 -3.34 -12.60 -8.80
N GLY A 203 -4.49 -12.11 -9.24
CA GLY A 203 -5.69 -12.04 -8.38
C GLY A 203 -5.71 -10.87 -7.41
N ARG A 204 -4.84 -9.85 -7.55
CA ARG A 204 -5.08 -8.57 -6.90
C ARG A 204 -6.34 -7.96 -7.45
N THR A 205 -7.17 -7.42 -6.58
CA THR A 205 -8.42 -6.80 -6.98
C THR A 205 -8.50 -5.34 -6.56
N GLY A 206 -9.32 -4.57 -7.29
CA GLY A 206 -9.67 -3.20 -6.94
C GLY A 206 -10.98 -2.80 -7.60
N VAL A 207 -11.83 -2.08 -6.88
CA VAL A 207 -13.09 -1.58 -7.41
C VAL A 207 -12.94 -0.10 -7.77
N VAL A 208 -13.39 0.26 -8.97
CA VAL A 208 -13.35 1.63 -9.47
C VAL A 208 -14.38 2.48 -8.73
N THR A 209 -13.90 3.52 -8.03
CA THR A 209 -14.76 4.48 -7.35
C THR A 209 -15.39 5.47 -8.33
N GLU A 210 -16.44 6.17 -7.91
CA GLU A 210 -17.05 7.23 -8.68
C GLU A 210 -16.07 8.37 -9.00
N GLU A 211 -15.21 8.72 -8.04
CA GLU A 211 -14.18 9.76 -8.22
C GLU A 211 -13.20 9.39 -9.34
N ILE A 212 -12.68 8.15 -9.34
CA ILE A 212 -11.77 7.65 -10.37
C ILE A 212 -12.44 7.62 -11.75
N ALA A 213 -13.69 7.15 -11.81
CA ALA A 213 -14.44 7.09 -13.06
C ALA A 213 -14.72 8.48 -13.63
N ASN A 214 -15.10 9.45 -12.79
CA ASN A 214 -15.39 10.83 -13.19
C ASN A 214 -14.11 11.59 -13.62
N HIS A 215 -12.97 11.32 -12.99
CA HIS A 215 -11.68 11.89 -13.42
C HIS A 215 -11.27 11.33 -14.80
N GLY A 216 -11.67 10.11 -15.11
CA GLY A 216 -11.24 9.36 -16.27
C GLY A 216 -10.02 8.49 -15.96
N ALA A 217 -10.12 7.20 -16.27
CA ALA A 217 -9.04 6.28 -16.05
C ALA A 217 -9.03 5.13 -17.06
N TYR A 218 -7.84 4.63 -17.35
CA TYR A 218 -7.55 3.54 -18.27
C TYR A 218 -6.70 2.50 -17.57
N ILE A 219 -6.67 1.28 -18.09
CA ILE A 219 -5.91 0.18 -17.52
C ILE A 219 -4.86 -0.36 -18.49
N ASN A 220 -3.76 -0.86 -17.94
CA ASN A 220 -2.72 -1.53 -18.72
C ASN A 220 -3.07 -3.00 -18.99
N GLN A 221 -2.31 -3.65 -19.91
CA GLN A 221 -2.51 -5.05 -20.32
C GLN A 221 -2.36 -6.09 -19.19
N HIS A 222 -1.90 -5.72 -18.02
CA HIS A 222 -1.72 -6.60 -16.87
C HIS A 222 -2.96 -6.66 -15.97
N LEU A 223 -3.98 -5.85 -16.29
CA LEU A 223 -5.26 -5.79 -15.62
C LEU A 223 -6.39 -6.23 -16.55
N THR A 224 -7.35 -6.92 -15.97
CA THR A 224 -8.65 -7.18 -16.59
C THR A 224 -9.69 -6.29 -15.91
N CYS A 225 -10.52 -5.62 -16.71
CA CYS A 225 -11.69 -4.89 -16.26
C CYS A 225 -12.93 -5.75 -16.45
N ILE A 226 -13.68 -5.90 -15.39
CA ILE A 226 -14.91 -6.72 -15.33
C ILE A 226 -16.04 -5.83 -14.87
N ARG A 227 -17.08 -5.70 -15.70
CA ARG A 227 -18.34 -5.07 -15.32
C ARG A 227 -19.32 -6.13 -14.91
N LEU A 228 -19.83 -6.01 -13.71
CA LEU A 228 -20.71 -6.99 -13.10
C LEU A 228 -22.18 -6.57 -13.23
N LYS A 229 -23.08 -7.50 -13.01
CA LYS A 229 -24.52 -7.26 -12.87
C LYS A 229 -24.78 -6.76 -11.45
N ASP A 230 -24.81 -5.45 -11.26
CA ASP A 230 -24.92 -4.79 -9.94
C ASP A 230 -26.23 -5.17 -9.21
N GLU A 231 -27.26 -5.61 -9.95
CA GLU A 231 -28.50 -6.13 -9.38
C GLU A 231 -28.40 -7.54 -8.81
N GLN A 232 -27.30 -8.25 -9.04
CA GLN A 232 -27.07 -9.63 -8.58
C GLN A 232 -25.88 -9.74 -7.61
N VAL A 233 -24.81 -8.99 -7.83
CA VAL A 233 -23.61 -9.05 -7.00
C VAL A 233 -23.01 -7.66 -6.79
N ASN A 234 -22.54 -7.42 -5.58
CA ASN A 234 -21.81 -6.18 -5.23
C ASN A 234 -20.34 -6.31 -5.62
N PRO A 235 -19.76 -5.41 -6.44
CA PRO A 235 -18.36 -5.50 -6.89
C PRO A 235 -17.36 -5.54 -5.74
N LEU A 236 -17.60 -4.82 -4.65
CA LEU A 236 -16.71 -4.83 -3.50
C LEU A 236 -16.73 -6.18 -2.77
N TYR A 237 -17.89 -6.79 -2.61
CA TYR A 237 -18.00 -8.16 -2.09
C TYR A 237 -17.20 -9.14 -2.96
N VAL A 238 -17.36 -9.05 -4.29
CA VAL A 238 -16.62 -9.90 -5.23
C VAL A 238 -15.12 -9.70 -5.11
N ALA A 239 -14.65 -8.45 -4.97
CA ALA A 239 -13.25 -8.14 -4.75
C ALA A 239 -12.69 -8.83 -3.49
N TYR A 240 -13.37 -8.71 -2.36
CA TYR A 240 -12.97 -9.37 -1.10
C TYR A 240 -13.03 -10.89 -1.17
N TYR A 241 -14.02 -11.44 -1.84
CA TYR A 241 -14.11 -12.89 -2.06
C TYR A 241 -12.90 -13.38 -2.89
N MET A 242 -12.56 -12.69 -3.96
CA MET A 242 -11.42 -13.05 -4.83
C MET A 242 -10.06 -12.89 -4.13
N GLU A 243 -9.92 -11.97 -3.20
CA GLU A 243 -8.70 -11.84 -2.38
C GLU A 243 -8.69 -12.75 -1.13
N SER A 244 -9.78 -13.45 -0.83
CA SER A 244 -9.77 -14.49 0.21
C SER A 244 -8.88 -15.68 -0.21
N ASP A 245 -8.56 -16.55 0.74
CA ASP A 245 -7.79 -17.77 0.45
C ASP A 245 -8.47 -18.66 -0.60
N ALA A 246 -9.79 -18.76 -0.55
CA ALA A 246 -10.58 -19.51 -1.55
C ALA A 246 -10.47 -18.90 -2.96
N GLY A 247 -10.45 -17.58 -3.07
CA GLY A 247 -10.24 -16.88 -4.33
C GLY A 247 -8.81 -17.07 -4.85
N LYS A 248 -7.81 -16.83 -4.00
CA LYS A 248 -6.37 -16.96 -4.35
C LYS A 248 -5.98 -18.34 -4.81
N GLU A 249 -6.52 -19.38 -4.18
CA GLU A 249 -6.30 -20.76 -4.62
C GLU A 249 -6.82 -21.01 -6.04
N GLN A 250 -7.94 -20.40 -6.41
CA GLN A 250 -8.47 -20.52 -7.77
C GLN A 250 -7.54 -19.87 -8.80
N PHE A 251 -6.99 -18.71 -8.51
CA PHE A 251 -6.01 -18.06 -9.39
C PHE A 251 -4.76 -18.92 -9.55
N THR A 252 -4.25 -19.49 -8.47
CA THR A 252 -3.10 -20.39 -8.48
C THR A 252 -3.37 -21.63 -9.31
N ALA A 253 -4.53 -22.27 -9.11
CA ALA A 253 -4.93 -23.47 -9.85
C ALA A 253 -5.14 -23.22 -11.35
N LYS A 254 -5.52 -22.02 -11.75
CA LYS A 254 -5.75 -21.64 -13.16
C LYS A 254 -4.52 -21.06 -13.86
N ASN A 255 -3.43 -20.84 -13.13
CA ASN A 255 -2.18 -20.38 -13.71
C ASN A 255 -1.53 -21.50 -14.53
N GLN A 256 -1.67 -21.46 -15.85
CA GLN A 256 -1.22 -22.52 -16.76
C GLN A 256 0.23 -22.38 -17.22
N SER A 257 0.96 -21.37 -16.78
CA SER A 257 2.31 -21.09 -17.27
C SER A 257 3.39 -21.41 -16.24
N ALA A 258 4.26 -22.36 -16.55
CA ALA A 258 5.43 -22.68 -15.75
C ALA A 258 6.55 -21.59 -15.83
N VAL A 259 6.52 -20.73 -16.85
CA VAL A 259 7.58 -19.75 -17.13
C VAL A 259 7.13 -18.31 -16.83
N LYS A 260 5.86 -17.97 -17.07
CA LYS A 260 5.32 -16.64 -16.84
C LYS A 260 3.86 -16.73 -16.37
N ALA A 261 3.59 -16.27 -15.15
CA ALA A 261 2.24 -16.21 -14.63
C ALA A 261 1.32 -15.41 -15.57
N GLY A 262 0.17 -15.99 -15.92
CA GLY A 262 -0.81 -15.30 -16.76
C GLY A 262 -2.14 -16.03 -16.82
N LEU A 263 -3.23 -15.26 -16.79
CA LEU A 263 -4.60 -15.74 -16.93
C LEU A 263 -5.23 -15.18 -18.21
N ASN A 264 -5.99 -16.02 -18.90
CA ASN A 264 -6.82 -15.60 -20.01
C ASN A 264 -8.28 -15.38 -19.57
N PHE A 265 -9.10 -14.88 -20.49
CA PHE A 265 -10.52 -14.61 -20.19
C PHE A 265 -11.31 -15.87 -19.84
N ASN A 266 -10.96 -17.03 -20.40
CA ASN A 266 -11.63 -18.30 -20.05
C ASN A 266 -11.35 -18.68 -18.59
N ALA A 267 -10.10 -18.45 -18.12
CA ALA A 267 -9.76 -18.66 -16.72
C ALA A 267 -10.56 -17.71 -15.80
N ILE A 268 -10.65 -16.42 -16.14
CA ILE A 268 -11.46 -15.44 -15.39
C ILE A 268 -12.94 -15.85 -15.37
N ASN A 269 -13.52 -16.16 -16.52
CA ASN A 269 -14.92 -16.58 -16.64
C ASN A 269 -15.24 -17.83 -15.82
N SER A 270 -14.29 -18.73 -15.67
CA SER A 270 -14.45 -19.99 -14.94
C SER A 270 -14.20 -19.91 -13.44
N LEU A 271 -13.78 -18.76 -12.91
CA LEU A 271 -13.65 -18.55 -11.45
C LEU A 271 -15.01 -18.80 -10.79
N LYS A 272 -14.99 -19.44 -9.64
CA LYS A 272 -16.21 -19.66 -8.85
C LYS A 272 -16.42 -18.52 -7.89
N LEU A 273 -17.64 -18.07 -7.78
CA LEU A 273 -18.08 -17.05 -6.84
C LEU A 273 -19.21 -17.64 -5.98
N MET A 274 -19.02 -17.62 -4.69
CA MET A 274 -20.09 -17.80 -3.72
C MET A 274 -20.94 -16.51 -3.71
N ALA A 275 -22.23 -16.63 -3.95
CA ALA A 275 -23.15 -15.50 -4.10
C ALA A 275 -24.24 -15.50 -3.01
N PRO A 276 -23.95 -14.96 -1.82
CA PRO A 276 -24.97 -14.72 -0.80
C PRO A 276 -25.99 -13.68 -1.29
N PRO A 277 -27.15 -13.53 -0.59
CA PRO A 277 -28.12 -12.49 -0.95
C PRO A 277 -27.49 -11.11 -1.12
N LEU A 278 -27.87 -10.37 -2.16
CA LEU A 278 -27.32 -9.05 -2.48
C LEU A 278 -27.44 -8.08 -1.30
N SER A 279 -28.52 -8.15 -0.53
CA SER A 279 -28.70 -7.33 0.67
C SER A 279 -27.58 -7.53 1.69
N LEU A 280 -27.13 -8.77 1.88
CA LEU A 280 -26.03 -9.10 2.79
C LEU A 280 -24.68 -8.60 2.23
N GLN A 281 -24.45 -8.73 0.92
CA GLN A 281 -23.27 -8.18 0.25
C GLN A 281 -23.21 -6.65 0.40
N ASN A 282 -24.34 -5.96 0.25
CA ASN A 282 -24.42 -4.50 0.42
C ASN A 282 -24.22 -4.06 1.88
N GLN A 283 -24.66 -4.82 2.86
CA GLN A 283 -24.36 -4.58 4.27
C GLN A 283 -22.84 -4.67 4.54
N PHE A 284 -22.17 -5.66 3.97
CA PHE A 284 -20.72 -5.76 4.06
C PHE A 284 -20.02 -4.57 3.39
N ALA A 285 -20.45 -4.18 2.20
CA ALA A 285 -19.89 -3.02 1.51
C ALA A 285 -20.06 -1.72 2.30
N ALA A 286 -21.21 -1.51 2.93
CA ALA A 286 -21.45 -0.38 3.82
C ALA A 286 -20.52 -0.40 5.04
N PHE A 287 -20.33 -1.56 5.66
CA PHE A 287 -19.38 -1.72 6.77
C PHE A 287 -17.93 -1.38 6.35
N VAL A 288 -17.50 -1.87 5.19
CA VAL A 288 -16.16 -1.54 4.66
C VAL A 288 -16.01 -0.03 4.45
N ALA A 289 -17.03 0.64 3.91
CA ALA A 289 -17.00 2.09 3.71
C ALA A 289 -16.83 2.88 5.03
N GLU A 290 -17.47 2.45 6.13
CA GLU A 290 -17.29 3.08 7.44
C GLU A 290 -15.89 2.82 8.02
N VAL A 291 -15.36 1.61 7.86
CA VAL A 291 -13.97 1.31 8.25
C VAL A 291 -12.98 2.17 7.46
N ASP A 292 -13.20 2.36 6.17
CA ASP A 292 -12.34 3.18 5.31
C ASP A 292 -12.32 4.65 5.70
N LYS A 293 -13.44 5.22 6.12
CA LYS A 293 -13.48 6.57 6.72
C LYS A 293 -12.61 6.64 7.99
N SER A 294 -12.68 5.62 8.83
CA SER A 294 -11.87 5.54 10.05
C SER A 294 -10.38 5.42 9.74
N LYS A 295 -10.00 4.67 8.68
CA LYS A 295 -8.61 4.58 8.22
C LYS A 295 -8.08 5.92 7.71
N LEU A 296 -8.87 6.62 6.89
CA LEU A 296 -8.48 7.94 6.38
C LEU A 296 -8.17 8.93 7.53
N LEU A 297 -9.00 8.94 8.57
CA LEU A 297 -8.75 9.77 9.75
C LEU A 297 -7.44 9.37 10.45
N ALA A 298 -7.19 8.08 10.63
CA ALA A 298 -5.96 7.58 11.27
C ALA A 298 -4.70 7.95 10.45
N GLU A 299 -4.75 7.84 9.13
CA GLU A 299 -3.68 8.22 8.20
C GLU A 299 -3.37 9.72 8.26
N LEU A 300 -4.39 10.58 8.23
CA LEU A 300 -4.24 12.03 8.36
C LEU A 300 -3.59 12.42 9.69
N PHE A 301 -3.99 11.79 10.80
CA PHE A 301 -3.37 12.03 12.10
C PHE A 301 -1.91 11.58 12.13
N ALA A 302 -1.58 10.42 11.55
CA ALA A 302 -0.20 9.93 11.48
C ALA A 302 0.68 10.86 10.64
N GLN A 303 0.19 11.32 9.49
CA GLN A 303 0.91 12.25 8.62
C GLN A 303 1.18 13.60 9.31
N ASN A 304 0.19 14.18 9.97
CA ASN A 304 0.37 15.42 10.73
C ASN A 304 1.37 15.25 11.88
N ALA A 305 1.38 14.10 12.57
CA ALA A 305 2.37 13.79 13.60
C ALA A 305 3.78 13.70 13.04
N CYS A 306 3.99 13.10 11.86
CA CYS A 306 5.30 13.06 11.19
C CYS A 306 5.82 14.47 10.89
N ILE A 307 4.99 15.35 10.31
CA ILE A 307 5.35 16.74 10.02
C ILE A 307 5.75 17.49 11.30
N LEU A 308 5.03 17.28 12.39
CA LEU A 308 5.36 17.89 13.69
C LEU A 308 6.70 17.39 14.25
N ALA A 309 7.02 16.10 14.07
CA ALA A 309 8.29 15.54 14.48
C ALA A 309 9.46 16.16 13.71
N GLU A 310 9.35 16.28 12.40
CA GLU A 310 10.37 16.90 11.55
C GLU A 310 10.62 18.38 11.88
N ASN A 311 9.56 19.15 12.15
CA ASN A 311 9.67 20.57 12.49
C ASN A 311 10.26 20.82 13.90
N ARG A 312 10.14 19.87 14.82
CA ARG A 312 10.71 19.97 16.17
C ARG A 312 12.15 19.50 16.27
N SER A 313 12.63 18.78 15.27
CA SER A 313 14.02 18.26 15.22
C SER A 313 15.01 19.23 14.54
N LYS A 314 14.50 20.23 13.85
CA LYS A 314 15.28 21.34 13.26
C LYS A 314 15.44 22.48 14.27
#